data_dd12b13a170f33159ae5a404ed0e3194
#
_entry.id   dd12b13a170f33159ae5a404ed0e3194
#
_cell.length_a   1.000
_cell.length_b   1.000
_cell.length_c   1.000
_cell.angle_alpha   90.00
_cell.angle_beta   90.00
_cell.angle_gamma   90.00
#
_symmetry.space_group_name_H-M   'P 1'
#
loop_
_entity.id
_entity.type
_entity.pdbx_description
1 polymer ?
#
loop_
_entity_poly.entity_id
_entity_poly.type
_entity_poly.pdbx_seq_one_letter_code
_entity_poly.pdbx_strand_id
1 'polypeptide(L)'
;MVGVGLIVHGGASRDVRRLTSLARTINLHERANTVARVLAGLLAGGATVIRYMPEPDHIVERALEQLAAVGRRPDATVEVGPVRLAGRAEAGEAAGTTAAAAMMAAERLDCIVTIGGDGTNRAVLTGWRDAVLVPLPGGTNNAFAIAVDPTAAGLAAARYAAHAVAGERFVRRRPLLEITVPGVPPTIAAVDVAVVRGGWVGAHAIWDPDRLLEAIVARSDPTVAGLAGVGGVVHSLDGLPAALHLRFGGAGRAIMAPLGPGQLVPMAIRAWTVVHPGDVVILPDRSDARSRGPVTLAFDGERELVLDGGRTATVAVVPDAVRILDVAALLRHTAAVPS
;
A
#
# COMPACT_ATOMS: atom_id res chain seq x y z
N MET A 1 -7.40 26.22 4.79
CA MET A 1 -6.62 25.71 3.65
C MET A 1 -7.14 24.29 3.41
N VAL A 2 -7.47 23.94 2.18
CA VAL A 2 -7.91 22.60 1.79
C VAL A 2 -6.73 21.93 1.07
N GLY A 3 -5.92 21.22 1.84
CA GLY A 3 -4.62 20.72 1.41
C GLY A 3 -4.61 19.21 1.16
N VAL A 4 -4.27 18.79 -0.07
CA VAL A 4 -4.22 17.36 -0.43
C VAL A 4 -2.86 17.00 -1.03
N GLY A 5 -2.28 15.92 -0.54
CA GLY A 5 -1.09 15.29 -1.09
C GLY A 5 -1.43 14.31 -2.22
N LEU A 6 -0.57 14.23 -3.23
CA LEU A 6 -0.68 13.28 -4.32
C LEU A 6 0.65 12.54 -4.51
N ILE A 7 0.63 11.24 -4.33
CA ILE A 7 1.81 10.39 -4.52
C ILE A 7 1.51 9.38 -5.63
N VAL A 8 2.27 9.50 -6.71
CA VAL A 8 2.18 8.62 -7.89
C VAL A 8 3.50 7.88 -8.03
N HIS A 9 3.45 6.55 -8.04
CA HIS A 9 4.65 5.74 -8.19
C HIS A 9 4.81 5.24 -9.62
N GLY A 10 5.84 5.74 -10.32
CA GLY A 10 6.17 5.34 -11.71
C GLY A 10 6.73 3.91 -11.84
N GLY A 11 7.45 3.44 -10.81
CA GLY A 11 8.26 2.21 -10.84
C GLY A 11 7.51 0.87 -10.89
N ALA A 12 6.19 0.85 -10.74
CA ALA A 12 5.40 -0.39 -10.85
C ALA A 12 5.52 -1.08 -12.23
N SER A 13 6.12 -0.43 -13.23
CA SER A 13 6.41 -1.02 -14.55
C SER A 13 7.65 -1.95 -14.55
N ARG A 14 8.47 -1.94 -13.51
CA ARG A 14 9.75 -2.70 -13.43
C ARG A 14 9.66 -3.96 -12.57
N ASP A 15 8.48 -4.33 -12.10
CA ASP A 15 8.27 -5.51 -11.26
C ASP A 15 8.45 -6.79 -12.09
N VAL A 16 9.35 -7.67 -11.65
CA VAL A 16 9.64 -8.96 -12.30
C VAL A 16 8.42 -9.88 -12.38
N ARG A 17 7.43 -9.73 -11.48
CA ARG A 17 6.17 -10.49 -11.53
C ARG A 17 5.43 -10.29 -12.85
N ARG A 18 5.67 -9.20 -13.57
CA ARG A 18 5.12 -8.97 -14.92
C ARG A 18 5.67 -9.94 -15.98
N LEU A 19 6.85 -10.51 -15.75
CA LEU A 19 7.43 -11.54 -16.60
C LEU A 19 6.87 -12.93 -16.30
N THR A 20 6.34 -13.13 -15.09
CA THR A 20 5.89 -14.44 -14.58
C THR A 20 4.38 -14.50 -14.32
N SER A 21 3.65 -13.38 -14.44
CA SER A 21 2.21 -13.30 -14.24
C SER A 21 1.54 -12.39 -15.26
N LEU A 22 0.20 -12.45 -15.34
CA LEU A 22 -0.63 -11.58 -16.18
C LEU A 22 -0.87 -10.19 -15.54
N ALA A 23 0.13 -9.66 -14.85
CA ALA A 23 0.01 -8.35 -14.23
C ALA A 23 -0.18 -7.26 -15.29
N ARG A 24 -1.21 -6.42 -15.08
CA ARG A 24 -1.56 -5.32 -15.99
C ARG A 24 -0.39 -4.36 -16.14
N THR A 25 0.00 -4.07 -17.37
CA THR A 25 0.94 -2.99 -17.67
C THR A 25 0.14 -1.72 -17.91
N ILE A 26 0.23 -0.79 -16.96
CA ILE A 26 -0.36 0.55 -17.12
C ILE A 26 0.70 1.41 -17.80
N ASN A 27 0.42 1.87 -19.01
CA ASN A 27 1.32 2.77 -19.72
C ASN A 27 1.32 4.18 -19.13
N LEU A 28 2.30 4.99 -19.48
CA LEU A 28 2.47 6.33 -18.96
C LEU A 28 1.27 7.25 -19.23
N HIS A 29 0.68 7.14 -20.43
CA HIS A 29 -0.49 7.94 -20.80
C HIS A 29 -1.72 7.58 -19.96
N GLU A 30 -1.97 6.30 -19.72
CA GLU A 30 -3.07 5.82 -18.88
C GLU A 30 -2.89 6.26 -17.40
N ARG A 31 -1.65 6.29 -16.91
CA ARG A 31 -1.33 6.83 -15.59
C ARG A 31 -1.61 8.32 -15.50
N ALA A 32 -1.12 9.10 -16.46
CA ALA A 32 -1.38 10.54 -16.53
C ALA A 32 -2.89 10.83 -16.60
N ASN A 33 -3.65 10.03 -17.37
CA ASN A 33 -5.10 10.15 -17.45
C ASN A 33 -5.79 9.83 -16.10
N THR A 34 -5.31 8.82 -15.37
CA THR A 34 -5.80 8.52 -14.01
C THR A 34 -5.55 9.70 -13.06
N VAL A 35 -4.34 10.27 -13.10
CA VAL A 35 -3.97 11.45 -12.30
C VAL A 35 -4.81 12.68 -12.69
N ALA A 36 -5.02 12.92 -13.98
CA ALA A 36 -5.87 14.01 -14.47
C ALA A 36 -7.30 13.91 -13.91
N ARG A 37 -7.86 12.70 -13.85
CA ARG A 37 -9.18 12.45 -13.25
C ARG A 37 -9.19 12.73 -11.75
N VAL A 38 -8.14 12.35 -11.00
CA VAL A 38 -7.99 12.70 -9.58
C VAL A 38 -7.93 14.21 -9.41
N LEU A 39 -7.06 14.89 -10.18
CA LEU A 39 -6.93 16.35 -10.15
C LEU A 39 -8.25 17.05 -10.47
N ALA A 40 -8.99 16.60 -11.50
CA ALA A 40 -10.31 17.12 -11.81
C ALA A 40 -11.28 17.01 -10.62
N GLY A 41 -11.26 15.89 -9.91
CA GLY A 41 -12.03 15.69 -8.69
C GLY A 41 -11.61 16.61 -7.55
N LEU A 42 -10.30 16.76 -7.32
CA LEU A 42 -9.74 17.66 -6.30
C LEU A 42 -10.17 19.10 -6.53
N LEU A 43 -10.03 19.60 -7.77
CA LEU A 43 -10.44 20.96 -8.14
C LEU A 43 -11.94 21.17 -7.96
N ALA A 44 -12.76 20.23 -8.44
CA ALA A 44 -14.23 20.29 -8.27
C ALA A 44 -14.66 20.22 -6.80
N GLY A 45 -13.86 19.59 -5.94
CA GLY A 45 -14.09 19.49 -4.48
C GLY A 45 -13.59 20.69 -3.68
N GLY A 46 -12.98 21.68 -4.31
CA GLY A 46 -12.51 22.91 -3.67
C GLY A 46 -11.12 22.80 -3.03
N ALA A 47 -10.26 21.90 -3.50
CA ALA A 47 -8.86 21.88 -3.06
C ALA A 47 -8.17 23.19 -3.39
N THR A 48 -7.48 23.81 -2.41
CA THR A 48 -6.75 25.07 -2.56
C THR A 48 -5.24 24.87 -2.61
N VAL A 49 -4.74 23.75 -2.06
CA VAL A 49 -3.33 23.36 -2.10
C VAL A 49 -3.22 21.90 -2.50
N ILE A 50 -2.49 21.64 -3.58
CA ILE A 50 -2.18 20.27 -4.04
C ILE A 50 -0.66 20.14 -4.09
N ARG A 51 -0.12 19.27 -3.26
CA ARG A 51 1.31 18.91 -3.28
C ARG A 51 1.49 17.53 -3.86
N TYR A 52 2.43 17.38 -4.76
CA TYR A 52 2.72 16.08 -5.34
C TYR A 52 4.18 15.66 -5.16
N MET A 53 4.41 14.36 -5.12
CA MET A 53 5.75 13.79 -5.15
C MET A 53 6.33 13.95 -6.56
N PRO A 54 7.51 14.61 -6.72
CA PRO A 54 8.19 14.61 -8.02
C PRO A 54 8.62 13.21 -8.40
N GLU A 55 8.47 12.85 -9.68
CA GLU A 55 8.88 11.55 -10.19
C GLU A 55 9.45 11.66 -11.63
N PRO A 56 10.32 10.72 -12.06
CA PRO A 56 11.10 10.88 -13.29
C PRO A 56 10.28 10.95 -14.58
N ASP A 57 9.08 10.37 -14.58
CA ASP A 57 8.22 10.28 -15.77
C ASP A 57 7.32 11.51 -15.95
N HIS A 58 7.35 12.47 -15.00
CA HIS A 58 6.56 13.71 -15.01
C HIS A 58 5.05 13.46 -15.19
N ILE A 59 4.51 12.45 -14.49
CA ILE A 59 3.12 11.99 -14.68
C ILE A 59 2.13 13.08 -14.28
N VAL A 60 2.41 13.80 -13.17
CA VAL A 60 1.51 14.85 -12.67
C VAL A 60 1.50 16.04 -13.60
N GLU A 61 2.66 16.46 -14.09
CA GLU A 61 2.79 17.57 -15.05
C GLU A 61 2.05 17.25 -16.36
N ARG A 62 2.20 16.02 -16.87
CA ARG A 62 1.45 15.53 -18.04
C ARG A 62 -0.06 15.53 -17.80
N ALA A 63 -0.51 15.17 -16.60
CA ALA A 63 -1.91 15.21 -16.23
C ALA A 63 -2.45 16.65 -16.19
N LEU A 64 -1.67 17.62 -15.71
CA LEU A 64 -2.02 19.03 -15.74
C LEU A 64 -2.14 19.55 -17.17
N GLU A 65 -1.25 19.14 -18.09
CA GLU A 65 -1.35 19.44 -19.52
C GLU A 65 -2.63 18.87 -20.14
N GLN A 66 -3.01 17.63 -19.80
CA GLN A 66 -4.26 17.02 -20.26
C GLN A 66 -5.49 17.79 -19.77
N LEU A 67 -5.50 18.20 -18.50
CA LEU A 67 -6.58 19.04 -17.95
C LEU A 67 -6.66 20.39 -18.66
N ALA A 68 -5.52 21.00 -18.96
CA ALA A 68 -5.45 22.23 -19.68
C ALA A 68 -6.04 22.14 -21.09
N ALA A 69 -5.75 21.02 -21.78
CA ALA A 69 -6.25 20.77 -23.14
C ALA A 69 -7.78 20.66 -23.21
N VAL A 70 -8.43 20.28 -22.10
CA VAL A 70 -9.91 20.21 -22.00
C VAL A 70 -10.52 21.43 -21.27
N GLY A 71 -9.75 22.52 -21.11
CA GLY A 71 -10.23 23.78 -20.51
C GLY A 71 -10.42 23.72 -18.98
N ARG A 72 -9.83 22.75 -18.30
CA ARG A 72 -9.95 22.55 -16.83
C ARG A 72 -8.65 22.84 -16.08
N ARG A 73 -7.99 23.93 -16.38
CA ARG A 73 -6.80 24.35 -15.62
C ARG A 73 -7.17 24.72 -14.19
N PRO A 74 -6.27 24.43 -13.20
CA PRO A 74 -6.35 25.08 -11.91
C PRO A 74 -6.39 26.61 -12.11
N ASP A 75 -7.27 27.28 -11.39
CA ASP A 75 -7.26 28.74 -11.40
C ASP A 75 -6.13 29.30 -10.52
N ALA A 76 -5.94 30.61 -10.53
CA ALA A 76 -4.85 31.29 -9.80
C ALA A 76 -4.99 31.17 -8.26
N THR A 77 -6.13 30.69 -7.75
CA THR A 77 -6.38 30.53 -6.32
C THR A 77 -5.95 29.15 -5.82
N VAL A 78 -5.65 28.21 -6.74
CA VAL A 78 -5.22 26.84 -6.40
C VAL A 78 -3.71 26.73 -6.57
N GLU A 79 -3.01 26.46 -5.47
CA GLU A 79 -1.57 26.23 -5.50
C GLU A 79 -1.28 24.76 -5.80
N VAL A 80 -0.72 24.46 -6.98
CA VAL A 80 -0.29 23.12 -7.38
C VAL A 80 1.22 23.11 -7.57
N GLY A 81 1.93 22.22 -6.85
CA GLY A 81 3.38 22.13 -6.97
C GLY A 81 3.99 20.88 -6.33
N PRO A 82 5.23 20.54 -6.72
CA PRO A 82 5.95 19.43 -6.11
C PRO A 82 6.36 19.76 -4.67
N VAL A 83 6.44 18.72 -3.81
CA VAL A 83 7.12 18.85 -2.52
C VAL A 83 8.62 19.02 -2.73
N ARG A 84 9.27 19.78 -1.87
CA ARG A 84 10.73 19.96 -1.91
C ARG A 84 11.41 18.84 -1.13
N LEU A 85 11.92 17.84 -1.85
CA LEU A 85 12.70 16.78 -1.22
C LEU A 85 14.07 17.31 -0.78
N ALA A 86 14.42 17.10 0.48
CA ALA A 86 15.74 17.43 1.01
C ALA A 86 16.73 16.30 0.65
N GLY A 87 17.84 16.63 0.00
CA GLY A 87 18.91 15.68 -0.33
C GLY A 87 18.67 14.85 -1.59
N ARG A 88 19.47 13.75 -1.71
CA ARG A 88 19.43 12.81 -2.85
C ARG A 88 18.36 11.71 -2.71
N ALA A 89 17.22 11.96 -2.11
CA ALA A 89 16.13 11.00 -2.20
C ALA A 89 15.72 10.90 -3.69
N GLU A 90 16.07 9.78 -4.33
CA GLU A 90 15.74 9.59 -5.75
C GLU A 90 14.23 9.58 -5.91
N ALA A 91 13.75 10.50 -6.74
CA ALA A 91 12.33 10.60 -7.04
C ALA A 91 11.82 9.26 -7.62
N GLY A 92 10.73 8.75 -7.06
CA GLY A 92 10.12 7.51 -7.54
C GLY A 92 10.57 6.23 -6.84
N GLU A 93 11.53 6.27 -5.91
CA GLU A 93 11.90 5.15 -5.03
C GLU A 93 11.16 5.20 -3.69
N ALA A 94 11.20 4.10 -2.93
CA ALA A 94 10.53 4.02 -1.62
C ALA A 94 11.02 5.10 -0.66
N ALA A 95 12.33 5.41 -0.65
CA ALA A 95 12.90 6.48 0.14
C ALA A 95 12.36 7.86 -0.25
N GLY A 96 12.23 8.14 -1.55
CA GLY A 96 11.62 9.36 -2.08
C GLY A 96 10.14 9.48 -1.68
N THR A 97 9.40 8.39 -1.75
CA THR A 97 7.99 8.33 -1.30
C THR A 97 7.86 8.63 0.19
N THR A 98 8.73 8.03 1.02
CA THR A 98 8.78 8.28 2.47
C THR A 98 9.10 9.76 2.76
N ALA A 99 10.10 10.33 2.09
CA ALA A 99 10.47 11.73 2.25
C ALA A 99 9.33 12.68 1.81
N ALA A 100 8.68 12.39 0.68
CA ALA A 100 7.55 13.18 0.20
C ALA A 100 6.39 13.18 1.19
N ALA A 101 6.02 12.02 1.74
CA ALA A 101 4.98 11.91 2.75
C ALA A 101 5.33 12.71 4.02
N ALA A 102 6.58 12.64 4.50
CA ALA A 102 7.04 13.42 5.64
C ALA A 102 6.96 14.94 5.38
N MET A 103 7.29 15.41 4.18
CA MET A 103 7.15 16.81 3.80
C MET A 103 5.67 17.24 3.75
N MET A 104 4.80 16.39 3.21
CA MET A 104 3.36 16.65 3.19
C MET A 104 2.78 16.76 4.61
N ALA A 105 3.26 15.93 5.54
CA ALA A 105 2.92 16.03 6.96
C ALA A 105 3.40 17.36 7.58
N ALA A 106 4.65 17.77 7.27
CA ALA A 106 5.23 19.03 7.76
C ALA A 106 4.47 20.26 7.22
N GLU A 107 3.97 20.21 5.98
CA GLU A 107 3.10 21.21 5.37
C GLU A 107 1.65 21.15 5.89
N ARG A 108 1.33 20.18 6.78
CA ARG A 108 0.01 19.99 7.41
C ARG A 108 -1.10 19.79 6.38
N LEU A 109 -0.83 18.98 5.37
CA LEU A 109 -1.90 18.56 4.46
C LEU A 109 -2.90 17.66 5.19
N ASP A 110 -4.14 17.62 4.70
CA ASP A 110 -5.23 16.93 5.40
C ASP A 110 -5.29 15.42 5.07
N CYS A 111 -4.93 15.04 3.84
CA CYS A 111 -4.91 13.64 3.39
C CYS A 111 -3.98 13.46 2.19
N ILE A 112 -3.74 12.19 1.82
CA ILE A 112 -2.95 11.83 0.65
C ILE A 112 -3.75 10.89 -0.26
N VAL A 113 -3.82 11.22 -1.55
CA VAL A 113 -4.22 10.29 -2.60
C VAL A 113 -2.96 9.59 -3.10
N THR A 114 -2.94 8.26 -3.05
CA THR A 114 -1.85 7.45 -3.59
C THR A 114 -2.28 6.72 -4.86
N ILE A 115 -1.41 6.65 -5.87
CA ILE A 115 -1.58 5.81 -7.06
C ILE A 115 -0.36 4.91 -7.14
N GLY A 116 -0.47 3.72 -6.57
CA GLY A 116 0.65 2.80 -6.41
C GLY A 116 0.22 1.43 -5.91
N GLY A 117 1.20 0.60 -5.57
CA GLY A 117 1.01 -0.71 -4.93
C GLY A 117 1.08 -0.65 -3.40
N ASP A 118 1.06 -1.82 -2.78
CA ASP A 118 1.10 -1.95 -1.33
C ASP A 118 2.39 -1.37 -0.73
N GLY A 119 3.55 -1.59 -1.39
CA GLY A 119 4.83 -0.98 -1.01
C GLY A 119 4.82 0.55 -1.03
N THR A 120 4.09 1.18 -1.98
CA THR A 120 3.93 2.64 -2.02
C THR A 120 3.18 3.14 -0.79
N ASN A 121 2.07 2.46 -0.43
CA ASN A 121 1.28 2.84 0.75
C ASN A 121 2.09 2.63 2.05
N ARG A 122 2.90 1.58 2.13
CA ARG A 122 3.83 1.36 3.24
C ARG A 122 4.84 2.50 3.35
N ALA A 123 5.46 2.91 2.24
CA ALA A 123 6.42 4.01 2.24
C ALA A 123 5.79 5.34 2.68
N VAL A 124 4.54 5.61 2.30
CA VAL A 124 3.78 6.76 2.81
C VAL A 124 3.58 6.67 4.31
N LEU A 125 3.14 5.53 4.84
CA LEU A 125 2.93 5.32 6.28
C LEU A 125 4.23 5.35 7.09
N THR A 126 5.37 5.06 6.47
CA THR A 126 6.69 5.23 7.08
C THR A 126 7.04 6.71 7.23
N GLY A 127 6.71 7.55 6.26
CA GLY A 127 6.97 8.99 6.29
C GLY A 127 5.93 9.80 7.07
N TRP A 128 4.68 9.35 7.03
CA TRP A 128 3.56 10.00 7.72
C TRP A 128 2.59 8.95 8.27
N ARG A 129 2.83 8.54 9.52
CA ARG A 129 2.12 7.44 10.17
C ARG A 129 0.61 7.66 10.26
N ASP A 130 0.17 8.86 10.56
CA ASP A 130 -1.23 9.22 10.77
C ASP A 130 -1.92 9.76 9.51
N ALA A 131 -1.31 9.60 8.34
CA ALA A 131 -1.90 10.05 7.08
C ALA A 131 -3.28 9.41 6.86
N VAL A 132 -4.26 10.22 6.46
CA VAL A 132 -5.51 9.69 5.89
C VAL A 132 -5.27 9.41 4.42
N LEU A 133 -5.41 8.15 4.03
CA LEU A 133 -5.11 7.68 2.69
C LEU A 133 -6.37 7.51 1.84
N VAL A 134 -6.23 7.85 0.56
CA VAL A 134 -7.15 7.45 -0.51
C VAL A 134 -6.33 6.62 -1.50
N PRO A 135 -6.14 5.32 -1.23
CA PRO A 135 -5.22 4.49 -1.99
C PRO A 135 -5.89 3.93 -3.26
N LEU A 136 -5.43 4.39 -4.43
CA LEU A 136 -5.88 3.90 -5.74
C LEU A 136 -4.92 2.83 -6.29
N PRO A 137 -5.44 1.83 -7.01
CA PRO A 137 -4.62 0.76 -7.56
C PRO A 137 -3.71 1.27 -8.67
N GLY A 138 -2.42 1.09 -8.52
CA GLY A 138 -1.39 1.48 -9.51
C GLY A 138 -0.21 0.52 -9.57
N GLY A 139 -0.17 -0.49 -8.70
CA GLY A 139 0.88 -1.50 -8.64
C GLY A 139 0.47 -2.85 -9.21
N THR A 140 1.37 -3.83 -9.06
CA THR A 140 1.11 -5.25 -9.38
C THR A 140 0.23 -5.89 -8.33
N ASN A 141 0.54 -5.69 -7.06
CA ASN A 141 -0.28 -6.05 -5.91
C ASN A 141 -0.96 -4.80 -5.38
N ASN A 142 -2.25 -4.88 -5.19
CA ASN A 142 -3.10 -3.78 -4.77
C ASN A 142 -4.08 -4.26 -3.67
N ALA A 143 -3.59 -5.07 -2.74
CA ALA A 143 -4.41 -5.58 -1.66
C ALA A 143 -4.88 -4.45 -0.72
N PHE A 144 -4.10 -3.38 -0.61
CA PHE A 144 -4.41 -2.21 0.20
C PHE A 144 -5.33 -1.20 -0.50
N ALA A 145 -5.29 -1.15 -1.83
CA ALA A 145 -6.02 -0.15 -2.62
C ALA A 145 -7.55 -0.34 -2.61
N ILE A 146 -8.26 0.75 -2.85
CA ILE A 146 -9.72 0.78 -3.01
C ILE A 146 -10.11 0.89 -4.48
N ALA A 147 -11.09 0.11 -4.89
CA ALA A 147 -11.61 0.12 -6.27
C ALA A 147 -12.69 1.20 -6.40
N VAL A 148 -12.27 2.45 -6.64
CA VAL A 148 -13.17 3.60 -6.87
C VAL A 148 -12.74 4.37 -8.11
N ASP A 149 -13.66 5.13 -8.68
CA ASP A 149 -13.34 6.04 -9.79
C ASP A 149 -12.34 7.11 -9.33
N PRO A 150 -11.26 7.39 -10.07
CA PRO A 150 -10.27 8.39 -9.69
C PRO A 150 -10.83 9.80 -9.50
N THR A 151 -11.86 10.20 -10.28
CA THR A 151 -12.52 11.50 -10.11
C THR A 151 -13.27 11.55 -8.78
N ALA A 152 -13.99 10.49 -8.45
CA ALA A 152 -14.70 10.38 -7.17
C ALA A 152 -13.72 10.37 -5.99
N ALA A 153 -12.57 9.71 -6.13
CA ALA A 153 -11.51 9.71 -5.12
C ALA A 153 -10.96 11.11 -4.85
N GLY A 154 -10.65 11.87 -5.92
CA GLY A 154 -10.20 13.26 -5.81
C GLY A 154 -11.26 14.16 -5.17
N LEU A 155 -12.51 14.06 -5.59
CA LEU A 155 -13.62 14.82 -5.02
C LEU A 155 -13.78 14.54 -3.52
N ALA A 156 -13.73 13.28 -3.12
CA ALA A 156 -13.83 12.88 -1.71
C ALA A 156 -12.63 13.38 -0.89
N ALA A 157 -11.41 13.30 -1.44
CA ALA A 157 -10.22 13.80 -0.77
C ALA A 157 -10.32 15.30 -0.47
N ALA A 158 -10.73 16.12 -1.45
CA ALA A 158 -10.92 17.57 -1.26
C ALA A 158 -12.05 17.88 -0.26
N ARG A 159 -13.18 17.16 -0.32
CA ARG A 159 -14.27 17.33 0.64
C ARG A 159 -13.88 16.91 2.06
N TYR A 160 -13.09 15.84 2.21
CA TYR A 160 -12.51 15.47 3.48
C TYR A 160 -11.60 16.59 4.01
N ALA A 161 -10.69 17.09 3.20
CA ALA A 161 -9.76 18.15 3.59
C ALA A 161 -10.48 19.45 3.98
N ALA A 162 -11.59 19.78 3.33
CA ALA A 162 -12.40 20.94 3.69
C ALA A 162 -13.06 20.83 5.08
N HIS A 163 -13.30 19.62 5.56
CA HIS A 163 -14.04 19.32 6.79
C HIS A 163 -13.41 18.17 7.59
N ALA A 164 -12.08 18.15 7.72
CA ALA A 164 -11.33 17.00 8.24
C ALA A 164 -11.83 16.51 9.61
N VAL A 165 -12.14 17.41 10.53
CA VAL A 165 -12.66 17.05 11.87
C VAL A 165 -14.02 16.34 11.78
N ALA A 166 -14.96 16.86 10.99
CA ALA A 166 -16.26 16.22 10.78
C ALA A 166 -16.16 14.99 9.87
N GLY A 167 -15.16 14.98 8.98
CA GLY A 167 -14.87 13.88 8.04
C GLY A 167 -14.28 12.64 8.71
N GLU A 168 -13.72 12.76 9.92
CA GLU A 168 -13.07 11.65 10.65
C GLU A 168 -14.00 10.44 10.82
N ARG A 169 -15.28 10.63 10.94
CA ARG A 169 -16.29 9.54 11.02
C ARG A 169 -16.37 8.67 9.74
N PHE A 170 -15.82 9.16 8.61
CA PHE A 170 -15.71 8.42 7.36
C PHE A 170 -14.34 7.80 7.15
N VAL A 171 -13.46 7.88 8.14
CA VAL A 171 -12.15 7.22 8.13
C VAL A 171 -12.29 5.82 8.71
N ARG A 172 -12.04 4.82 7.88
CA ARG A 172 -11.92 3.43 8.32
C ARG A 172 -10.51 3.18 8.82
N ARG A 173 -10.40 2.52 9.97
CA ARG A 173 -9.13 2.14 10.56
C ARG A 173 -8.82 0.69 10.27
N ARG A 174 -7.53 0.39 10.02
CA ARG A 174 -7.04 -0.94 9.72
C ARG A 174 -5.78 -1.23 10.54
N PRO A 175 -5.52 -2.50 10.86
CA PRO A 175 -4.26 -2.87 11.50
C PRO A 175 -3.11 -2.74 10.51
N LEU A 176 -1.89 -2.65 11.05
CA LEU A 176 -0.66 -2.91 10.34
C LEU A 176 0.24 -3.81 11.18
N LEU A 177 1.33 -4.27 10.60
CA LEU A 177 2.34 -5.08 11.26
C LEU A 177 3.56 -4.21 11.57
N GLU A 178 4.04 -4.30 12.80
CA GLU A 178 5.30 -3.72 13.23
C GLU A 178 6.34 -4.84 13.38
N ILE A 179 7.49 -4.65 12.75
CA ILE A 179 8.55 -5.65 12.67
C ILE A 179 9.81 -5.13 13.34
N THR A 180 10.31 -5.88 14.31
CA THR A 180 11.56 -5.57 15.01
C THR A 180 12.57 -6.70 14.82
N VAL A 181 13.77 -6.35 14.37
CA VAL A 181 14.90 -7.27 14.24
C VAL A 181 16.06 -6.70 15.03
N PRO A 182 16.72 -7.48 15.90
CA PRO A 182 17.86 -6.97 16.68
C PRO A 182 18.95 -6.35 15.80
N GLY A 183 19.31 -5.10 16.11
CA GLY A 183 20.33 -4.35 15.37
C GLY A 183 19.88 -3.75 14.03
N VAL A 184 18.58 -3.78 13.74
CA VAL A 184 17.98 -3.12 12.56
C VAL A 184 16.90 -2.14 13.05
N PRO A 185 16.78 -0.94 12.47
CA PRO A 185 15.68 -0.05 12.81
C PRO A 185 14.32 -0.74 12.63
N PRO A 186 13.34 -0.52 13.52
CA PRO A 186 12.00 -1.05 13.37
C PRO A 186 11.38 -0.64 12.04
N THR A 187 10.64 -1.55 11.42
CA THR A 187 9.92 -1.31 10.16
C THR A 187 8.47 -1.74 10.26
N ILE A 188 7.69 -1.44 9.24
CA ILE A 188 6.27 -1.77 9.19
C ILE A 188 5.93 -2.51 7.90
N ALA A 189 4.82 -3.25 7.92
CA ALA A 189 4.15 -3.75 6.73
C ALA A 189 2.66 -3.40 6.78
N ALA A 190 2.12 -2.94 5.67
CA ALA A 190 0.72 -2.52 5.57
C ALA A 190 -0.23 -3.70 5.30
N VAL A 191 0.27 -4.75 4.65
CA VAL A 191 -0.50 -5.91 4.21
C VAL A 191 0.05 -7.20 4.78
N ASP A 192 1.33 -7.50 4.56
CA ASP A 192 1.91 -8.79 4.95
C ASP A 192 3.41 -8.75 5.24
N VAL A 193 3.84 -9.74 6.05
CA VAL A 193 5.23 -10.12 6.26
C VAL A 193 5.37 -11.58 5.92
N ALA A 194 6.28 -11.94 5.01
CA ALA A 194 6.52 -13.31 4.61
C ALA A 194 7.95 -13.76 4.92
N VAL A 195 8.09 -15.03 5.26
CA VAL A 195 9.37 -15.74 5.40
C VAL A 195 9.58 -16.61 4.17
N VAL A 196 10.62 -16.32 3.42
CA VAL A 196 11.00 -17.04 2.20
C VAL A 196 12.33 -17.74 2.42
N ARG A 197 12.39 -19.04 2.11
CA ARG A 197 13.59 -19.86 2.24
C ARG A 197 14.71 -19.35 1.33
N GLY A 198 15.92 -19.27 1.89
CA GLY A 198 17.16 -18.87 1.20
C GLY A 198 17.39 -17.37 1.22
N GLY A 199 18.64 -17.00 0.92
CA GLY A 199 19.05 -15.61 0.75
C GLY A 199 18.48 -15.01 -0.53
N TRP A 200 18.68 -13.71 -0.64
CA TRP A 200 18.24 -12.95 -1.80
C TRP A 200 19.11 -13.25 -3.04
N VAL A 201 18.44 -13.58 -4.14
CA VAL A 201 19.07 -13.71 -5.47
C VAL A 201 18.13 -13.07 -6.48
N GLY A 202 18.49 -11.91 -7.00
CA GLY A 202 17.80 -11.25 -8.13
C GLY A 202 16.51 -10.52 -7.77
N ALA A 203 15.36 -11.07 -8.11
CA ALA A 203 14.08 -10.36 -7.99
C ALA A 203 13.56 -10.17 -6.57
N HIS A 204 13.11 -8.97 -6.24
CA HIS A 204 12.52 -8.64 -4.92
C HIS A 204 11.17 -9.34 -4.66
N ALA A 205 10.40 -9.62 -5.70
CA ALA A 205 9.06 -10.16 -5.57
C ALA A 205 9.01 -11.65 -5.15
N ILE A 206 7.98 -12.02 -4.39
CA ILE A 206 7.66 -13.41 -4.06
C ILE A 206 6.84 -13.98 -5.22
N TRP A 207 7.35 -15.02 -5.88
CA TRP A 207 6.67 -15.69 -7.00
C TRP A 207 6.71 -17.22 -6.91
N ASP A 208 7.55 -17.78 -6.06
CA ASP A 208 7.75 -19.23 -5.89
C ASP A 208 7.11 -19.70 -4.57
N PRO A 209 5.96 -20.39 -4.62
CA PRO A 209 5.24 -20.84 -3.43
C PRO A 209 6.02 -21.91 -2.63
N ASP A 210 6.91 -22.70 -3.28
CA ASP A 210 7.66 -23.76 -2.64
C ASP A 210 8.74 -23.23 -1.69
N ARG A 211 9.12 -21.97 -1.86
CA ARG A 211 10.07 -21.30 -0.97
C ARG A 211 9.40 -20.56 0.18
N LEU A 212 8.09 -20.42 0.18
CA LEU A 212 7.34 -19.73 1.22
C LEU A 212 7.21 -20.65 2.45
N LEU A 213 7.66 -20.18 3.60
CA LEU A 213 7.64 -20.92 4.86
C LEU A 213 6.48 -20.46 5.76
N GLU A 214 6.39 -19.16 5.98
CA GLU A 214 5.41 -18.51 6.84
C GLU A 214 4.99 -17.16 6.27
N ALA A 215 3.81 -16.70 6.65
CA ALA A 215 3.39 -15.33 6.43
C ALA A 215 2.46 -14.85 7.56
N ILE A 216 2.57 -13.57 7.91
CA ILE A 216 1.59 -12.87 8.73
C ILE A 216 0.90 -11.86 7.83
N VAL A 217 -0.41 -11.94 7.70
CA VAL A 217 -1.21 -11.06 6.86
C VAL A 217 -2.17 -10.23 7.71
N ALA A 218 -2.02 -8.90 7.66
CA ALA A 218 -2.92 -7.96 8.34
C ALA A 218 -4.21 -7.71 7.54
N ARG A 219 -4.24 -8.15 6.30
CA ARG A 219 -5.42 -8.14 5.43
C ARG A 219 -5.67 -9.51 4.84
N SER A 220 -6.87 -10.01 5.04
CA SER A 220 -7.33 -11.31 4.57
C SER A 220 -8.57 -11.09 3.69
N ASP A 221 -8.40 -11.18 2.35
CA ASP A 221 -9.44 -10.84 1.38
C ASP A 221 -9.32 -11.77 0.16
N PRO A 222 -10.23 -12.72 -0.05
CA PRO A 222 -10.11 -13.72 -1.11
C PRO A 222 -10.27 -13.13 -2.53
N THR A 223 -10.63 -11.86 -2.65
CA THR A 223 -10.87 -11.19 -3.94
C THR A 223 -9.64 -10.50 -4.50
N VAL A 224 -8.53 -10.46 -3.73
CA VAL A 224 -7.27 -9.86 -4.18
C VAL A 224 -6.21 -10.91 -4.46
N ALA A 225 -5.20 -10.55 -5.26
CA ALA A 225 -4.03 -11.39 -5.48
C ALA A 225 -2.96 -11.16 -4.41
N GLY A 226 -2.09 -12.15 -4.19
CA GLY A 226 -1.01 -12.12 -3.21
C GLY A 226 -1.36 -12.82 -1.91
N LEU A 227 -0.53 -12.60 -0.87
CA LEU A 227 -0.71 -13.28 0.41
C LEU A 227 -1.99 -12.88 1.13
N ALA A 228 -2.50 -11.67 0.91
CA ALA A 228 -3.80 -11.26 1.39
C ALA A 228 -4.93 -12.14 0.80
N GLY A 229 -4.83 -12.49 -0.49
CA GLY A 229 -5.76 -13.41 -1.16
C GLY A 229 -5.64 -14.83 -0.61
N VAL A 230 -4.42 -15.32 -0.42
CA VAL A 230 -4.16 -16.62 0.22
C VAL A 230 -4.80 -16.67 1.61
N GLY A 231 -4.56 -15.64 2.43
CA GLY A 231 -5.16 -15.50 3.76
C GLY A 231 -6.69 -15.55 3.70
N GLY A 232 -7.30 -14.81 2.75
CA GLY A 232 -8.74 -14.73 2.58
C GLY A 232 -9.39 -16.08 2.22
N VAL A 233 -8.70 -16.90 1.43
CA VAL A 233 -9.16 -18.28 1.12
C VAL A 233 -9.08 -19.19 2.36
N VAL A 234 -8.12 -18.94 3.26
CA VAL A 234 -7.93 -19.74 4.48
C VAL A 234 -8.91 -19.34 5.57
N HIS A 235 -8.96 -18.05 5.90
CA HIS A 235 -9.78 -17.50 6.98
C HIS A 235 -10.00 -16.01 6.78
N SER A 236 -11.25 -15.56 6.88
CA SER A 236 -11.58 -14.14 6.84
C SER A 236 -11.30 -13.47 8.18
N LEU A 237 -10.73 -12.28 8.15
CA LEU A 237 -10.57 -11.42 9.33
C LEU A 237 -11.73 -10.45 9.52
N ASP A 238 -12.60 -10.26 8.50
CA ASP A 238 -13.87 -9.47 8.51
C ASP A 238 -13.86 -8.20 9.37
N GLY A 239 -12.85 -7.37 9.16
CA GLY A 239 -12.71 -6.10 9.87
C GLY A 239 -12.19 -6.21 11.31
N LEU A 240 -11.79 -7.38 11.76
CA LEU A 240 -11.09 -7.55 13.03
C LEU A 240 -9.76 -6.76 13.00
N PRO A 241 -9.37 -6.11 14.09
CA PRO A 241 -8.07 -5.47 14.23
C PRO A 241 -6.97 -6.51 14.52
N ALA A 242 -6.90 -7.56 13.70
CA ALA A 242 -6.05 -8.73 13.89
C ALA A 242 -5.28 -9.06 12.61
N ALA A 243 -4.36 -10.00 12.68
CA ALA A 243 -3.66 -10.57 11.54
C ALA A 243 -3.81 -12.09 11.52
N LEU A 244 -3.50 -12.72 10.39
CA LEU A 244 -3.53 -14.16 10.22
C LEU A 244 -2.09 -14.66 10.03
N HIS A 245 -1.60 -15.51 10.92
CA HIS A 245 -0.32 -16.20 10.77
C HIS A 245 -0.54 -17.50 10.03
N LEU A 246 0.05 -17.63 8.86
CA LEU A 246 0.00 -18.78 7.98
C LEU A 246 1.34 -19.52 8.02
N ARG A 247 1.30 -20.86 8.11
CA ARG A 247 2.47 -21.72 7.96
C ARG A 247 2.25 -22.64 6.78
N PHE A 248 3.20 -22.63 5.84
CA PHE A 248 3.11 -23.33 4.55
C PHE A 248 3.85 -24.67 4.55
N GLY A 249 3.44 -25.56 3.64
CA GLY A 249 4.11 -26.82 3.33
C GLY A 249 3.68 -28.01 4.17
N GLY A 250 4.35 -29.17 3.96
CA GLY A 250 4.03 -30.44 4.63
C GLY A 250 2.72 -31.06 4.15
N ALA A 251 2.16 -31.99 4.97
CA ALA A 251 0.89 -32.68 4.71
C ALA A 251 -0.34 -31.82 5.12
N GLY A 252 -0.26 -30.51 4.91
CA GLY A 252 -1.31 -29.57 5.26
C GLY A 252 -2.50 -29.61 4.29
N ARG A 253 -3.54 -28.82 4.61
CA ARG A 253 -4.69 -28.63 3.71
C ARG A 253 -4.24 -27.99 2.40
N ALA A 254 -4.46 -28.68 1.30
CA ALA A 254 -4.23 -28.10 -0.03
C ALA A 254 -5.33 -27.08 -0.36
N ILE A 255 -4.91 -25.91 -0.80
CA ILE A 255 -5.79 -24.86 -1.33
C ILE A 255 -5.30 -24.43 -2.71
N MET A 256 -6.20 -23.92 -3.53
CA MET A 256 -5.87 -23.19 -4.75
C MET A 256 -5.99 -21.70 -4.46
N ALA A 257 -4.91 -20.94 -4.58
CA ALA A 257 -4.91 -19.54 -4.18
C ALA A 257 -4.31 -18.61 -5.25
N PRO A 258 -4.81 -17.35 -5.35
CA PRO A 258 -4.31 -16.35 -6.30
C PRO A 258 -3.02 -15.70 -5.76
N LEU A 259 -1.86 -16.32 -5.93
CA LEU A 259 -0.59 -15.77 -5.46
C LEU A 259 -0.13 -14.53 -6.27
N GLY A 260 -0.61 -14.38 -7.47
CA GLY A 260 -0.37 -13.22 -8.32
C GLY A 260 -1.46 -13.04 -9.37
N PRO A 261 -1.50 -11.91 -10.09
CA PRO A 261 -2.48 -11.68 -11.14
C PRO A 261 -2.43 -12.77 -12.23
N GLY A 262 -3.54 -13.48 -12.43
CA GLY A 262 -3.63 -14.63 -13.36
C GLY A 262 -2.85 -15.87 -12.92
N GLN A 263 -2.35 -15.92 -11.71
CA GLN A 263 -1.51 -16.98 -11.18
C GLN A 263 -2.22 -17.70 -10.04
N LEU A 264 -2.95 -18.76 -10.37
CA LEU A 264 -3.52 -19.68 -9.39
C LEU A 264 -2.54 -20.80 -9.12
N VAL A 265 -2.16 -20.97 -7.87
CA VAL A 265 -1.18 -21.98 -7.47
C VAL A 265 -1.74 -22.90 -6.37
N PRO A 266 -1.45 -24.21 -6.42
CA PRO A 266 -1.72 -25.08 -5.31
C PRO A 266 -0.74 -24.77 -4.17
N MET A 267 -1.26 -24.61 -2.97
CA MET A 267 -0.48 -24.33 -1.77
C MET A 267 -0.93 -25.25 -0.64
N ALA A 268 0.01 -25.78 0.13
CA ALA A 268 -0.28 -26.56 1.33
C ALA A 268 -0.23 -25.65 2.57
N ILE A 269 -1.34 -25.47 3.26
CA ILE A 269 -1.43 -24.74 4.52
C ILE A 269 -1.30 -25.74 5.67
N ARG A 270 -0.15 -25.75 6.33
CA ARG A 270 0.14 -26.66 7.45
C ARG A 270 -0.63 -26.29 8.72
N ALA A 271 -0.69 -24.98 9.00
CA ALA A 271 -1.41 -24.42 10.13
C ALA A 271 -1.71 -22.94 9.90
N TRP A 272 -2.67 -22.42 10.63
CA TRP A 272 -2.94 -20.98 10.70
C TRP A 272 -3.44 -20.60 12.09
N THR A 273 -3.23 -19.35 12.50
CA THR A 273 -3.64 -18.80 13.79
C THR A 273 -3.98 -17.33 13.63
N VAL A 274 -5.04 -16.87 14.27
CA VAL A 274 -5.34 -15.43 14.38
C VAL A 274 -4.40 -14.82 15.41
N VAL A 275 -3.76 -13.72 15.05
CA VAL A 275 -2.84 -12.94 15.91
C VAL A 275 -3.56 -11.66 16.30
N HIS A 276 -3.82 -11.52 17.58
CA HIS A 276 -4.52 -10.35 18.13
C HIS A 276 -3.54 -9.24 18.55
N PRO A 277 -4.01 -7.99 18.72
CA PRO A 277 -3.22 -6.94 19.35
C PRO A 277 -2.73 -7.38 20.73
N GLY A 278 -1.43 -7.19 20.98
CA GLY A 278 -0.76 -7.67 22.20
C GLY A 278 -0.03 -9.00 22.02
N ASP A 279 -0.40 -9.80 21.02
CA ASP A 279 0.37 -11.00 20.68
C ASP A 279 1.66 -10.62 19.93
N VAL A 280 2.71 -11.42 20.15
CA VAL A 280 3.99 -11.28 19.46
C VAL A 280 4.30 -12.59 18.76
N VAL A 281 4.52 -12.53 17.45
CA VAL A 281 4.95 -13.69 16.65
C VAL A 281 6.44 -13.57 16.37
N ILE A 282 7.18 -14.65 16.58
CA ILE A 282 8.61 -14.74 16.26
C ILE A 282 8.76 -15.42 14.89
N LEU A 283 9.42 -14.77 13.97
CA LEU A 283 9.71 -15.27 12.63
C LEU A 283 11.22 -15.33 12.36
N PRO A 284 11.71 -16.37 11.66
CA PRO A 284 10.98 -17.59 11.34
C PRO A 284 10.83 -18.50 12.56
N ASP A 285 9.91 -19.45 12.50
CA ASP A 285 9.88 -20.58 13.44
C ASP A 285 11.10 -21.48 13.19
N ARG A 286 12.15 -21.30 14.01
CA ARG A 286 13.43 -22.03 13.89
C ARG A 286 13.32 -23.51 14.29
N SER A 287 12.19 -23.96 14.82
CA SER A 287 11.91 -25.39 15.02
C SER A 287 11.63 -26.11 13.68
N ASP A 288 11.16 -25.39 12.67
CA ASP A 288 11.01 -25.91 11.31
C ASP A 288 12.39 -26.09 10.67
N ALA A 289 12.72 -27.33 10.31
CA ALA A 289 14.01 -27.66 9.70
C ALA A 289 14.28 -26.86 8.39
N ARG A 290 13.23 -26.47 7.67
CA ARG A 290 13.33 -25.69 6.42
C ARG A 290 13.79 -24.24 6.66
N SER A 291 13.64 -23.72 7.88
CA SER A 291 14.04 -22.37 8.29
C SER A 291 15.41 -22.30 8.97
N ARG A 292 16.12 -23.43 9.17
CA ARG A 292 17.42 -23.47 9.87
C ARG A 292 18.53 -22.72 9.13
N GLY A 293 18.46 -22.66 7.80
CA GLY A 293 19.37 -21.87 6.96
C GLY A 293 18.99 -20.39 6.88
N PRO A 294 19.65 -19.63 5.99
CA PRO A 294 19.28 -18.26 5.69
C PRO A 294 17.83 -18.18 5.18
N VAL A 295 17.08 -17.20 5.67
CA VAL A 295 15.75 -16.86 5.18
C VAL A 295 15.69 -15.38 4.85
N THR A 296 14.78 -15.01 3.95
CA THR A 296 14.51 -13.62 3.64
C THR A 296 13.14 -13.23 4.16
N LEU A 297 13.08 -12.13 4.90
CA LEU A 297 11.83 -11.46 5.18
C LEU A 297 11.43 -10.58 3.99
N ALA A 298 10.18 -10.69 3.60
CA ALA A 298 9.59 -9.84 2.60
C ALA A 298 8.41 -9.08 3.22
N PHE A 299 8.30 -7.80 2.89
CA PHE A 299 7.25 -6.91 3.38
C PHE A 299 6.41 -6.42 2.20
N ASP A 300 5.08 -6.56 2.30
CA ASP A 300 4.13 -6.14 1.26
C ASP A 300 4.49 -6.69 -0.14
N GLY A 301 4.95 -7.94 -0.17
CA GLY A 301 5.34 -8.66 -1.39
C GLY A 301 6.74 -8.39 -1.92
N GLU A 302 7.57 -7.59 -1.23
CA GLU A 302 8.95 -7.29 -1.62
C GLU A 302 9.96 -7.85 -0.60
N ARG A 303 11.03 -8.50 -1.09
CA ARG A 303 12.11 -9.05 -0.24
C ARG A 303 13.05 -7.95 0.19
N GLU A 304 13.27 -7.80 1.50
CA GLU A 304 14.05 -6.67 2.02
C GLU A 304 15.15 -7.05 3.00
N LEU A 305 14.97 -8.09 3.81
CA LEU A 305 15.90 -8.40 4.88
C LEU A 305 16.26 -9.87 4.94
N VAL A 306 17.55 -10.17 4.88
CA VAL A 306 18.08 -11.53 5.08
C VAL A 306 18.35 -11.76 6.56
N LEU A 307 17.83 -12.86 7.10
CA LEU A 307 18.08 -13.34 8.45
C LEU A 307 18.98 -14.58 8.40
N ASP A 308 20.23 -14.40 8.79
CA ASP A 308 21.25 -15.45 8.93
C ASP A 308 21.46 -15.85 10.39
N GLY A 309 22.22 -16.95 10.61
CA GLY A 309 22.81 -17.28 11.91
C GLY A 309 21.81 -17.44 13.05
N GLY A 310 20.60 -17.90 12.77
CA GLY A 310 19.59 -18.07 13.82
C GLY A 310 18.88 -16.79 14.26
N ARG A 311 19.16 -15.64 13.62
CA ARG A 311 18.44 -14.39 13.88
C ARG A 311 16.94 -14.56 13.63
N THR A 312 16.15 -13.84 14.41
CA THR A 312 14.70 -13.81 14.32
C THR A 312 14.19 -12.36 14.28
N ALA A 313 12.99 -12.19 13.78
CA ALA A 313 12.23 -10.97 13.88
C ALA A 313 11.04 -11.18 14.82
N THR A 314 10.63 -10.17 15.55
CA THR A 314 9.34 -10.12 16.21
C THR A 314 8.36 -9.33 15.37
N VAL A 315 7.14 -9.83 15.25
CA VAL A 315 6.05 -9.16 14.53
C VAL A 315 4.88 -8.97 15.49
N ALA A 316 4.40 -7.74 15.60
CA ALA A 316 3.25 -7.36 16.41
C ALA A 316 2.16 -6.72 15.55
N VAL A 317 0.91 -6.92 15.93
CA VAL A 317 -0.25 -6.26 15.31
C VAL A 317 -0.51 -4.95 16.01
N VAL A 318 -0.42 -3.84 15.26
CA VAL A 318 -0.82 -2.51 15.75
C VAL A 318 -2.23 -2.23 15.23
N PRO A 319 -3.24 -2.26 16.10
CA PRO A 319 -4.63 -2.03 15.71
C PRO A 319 -4.83 -0.58 15.27
N ASP A 320 -5.85 -0.35 14.45
CA ASP A 320 -6.33 1.00 14.08
C ASP A 320 -5.26 1.97 13.55
N ALA A 321 -4.13 1.43 13.10
CA ALA A 321 -2.93 2.20 12.78
C ALA A 321 -2.93 2.79 11.37
N VAL A 322 -3.79 2.29 10.48
CA VAL A 322 -3.90 2.79 9.11
C VAL A 322 -5.27 3.44 8.92
N ARG A 323 -5.26 4.67 8.43
CA ARG A 323 -6.45 5.50 8.23
C ARG A 323 -6.79 5.59 6.75
N ILE A 324 -7.93 5.04 6.33
CA ILE A 324 -8.38 5.00 4.93
C ILE A 324 -9.72 5.71 4.82
N LEU A 325 -9.83 6.67 3.92
CA LEU A 325 -11.07 7.38 3.65
C LEU A 325 -12.11 6.45 2.99
N ASP A 326 -13.29 6.34 3.58
CA ASP A 326 -14.45 5.74 2.94
C ASP A 326 -15.06 6.72 1.94
N VAL A 327 -14.54 6.68 0.73
CA VAL A 327 -14.97 7.55 -0.38
C VAL A 327 -16.49 7.48 -0.60
N ALA A 328 -17.05 6.29 -0.61
CA ALA A 328 -18.47 6.10 -0.89
C ALA A 328 -19.36 6.65 0.24
N ALA A 329 -18.99 6.42 1.50
CA ALA A 329 -19.75 6.94 2.63
C ALA A 329 -19.70 8.47 2.70
N LEU A 330 -18.51 9.05 2.51
CA LEU A 330 -18.34 10.51 2.50
C LEU A 330 -19.13 11.16 1.36
N LEU A 331 -19.03 10.66 0.14
CA LEU A 331 -19.72 11.25 -1.01
C LEU A 331 -21.25 11.15 -0.88
N ARG A 332 -21.79 10.03 -0.37
CA ARG A 332 -23.23 9.94 -0.07
C ARG A 332 -23.69 10.98 0.93
N HIS A 333 -22.88 11.24 1.97
CA HIS A 333 -23.19 12.24 3.00
C HIS A 333 -23.12 13.68 2.47
N THR A 334 -22.18 13.95 1.55
CA THR A 334 -21.92 15.28 1.02
C THR A 334 -22.59 15.53 -0.34
N ALA A 335 -23.45 14.64 -0.80
CA ALA A 335 -24.16 14.74 -2.09
C ALA A 335 -25.21 15.86 -2.12
N ALA A 336 -25.70 16.29 -0.98
CA ALA A 336 -26.60 17.45 -0.92
C ALA A 336 -25.83 18.70 -1.36
N VAL A 337 -26.14 19.24 -2.53
CA VAL A 337 -25.73 20.57 -2.94
C VAL A 337 -26.36 21.53 -1.94
N PRO A 338 -25.62 22.39 -1.22
CA PRO A 338 -26.24 23.45 -0.46
C PRO A 338 -27.11 24.28 -1.40
N SER A 339 -28.39 24.36 -1.10
CA SER A 339 -29.35 25.26 -1.78
C SER A 339 -28.93 26.71 -1.64
#